data_28f1f2b9874ae54b3d889e260698f6c3
#
_entry.id   28f1f2b9874ae54b3d889e260698f6c3
#
_cell.length_a   1.000
_cell.length_b   1.000
_cell.length_c   1.000
_cell.angle_alpha   90.00
_cell.angle_beta   90.00
_cell.angle_gamma   90.00
#
_symmetry.space_group_name_H-M   'P 1'
#
loop_
_entity.id
_entity.type
_entity.pdbx_description
1 polymer ?
#
loop_
_entity_poly.entity_id
_entity_poly.type
_entity_poly.pdbx_seq_one_letter_code
_entity_poly.pdbx_strand_id
1 'polypeptide(L)'
;MKKKQTYHQPLKLARFYRSDEWHLARAIKIANRNGLCEKCGQPANEVHHKIHLTIQNVDDPSIALNQSNLMLLCTDCHNKEHHRFGRRDGYYFDAEGNLKHKSRQKFR
;
A
#
# COMPACT_ATOMS: atom_id res chain seq x y z
N MET A 1 16.43 -12.63 -18.59
CA MET A 1 16.11 -12.50 -18.27
C MET A 1 15.59 -12.27 -17.83
N LYS A 2 15.32 -12.26 -17.47
CA LYS A 2 14.82 -12.03 -16.97
C LYS A 2 14.15 -11.99 -16.40
N LYS A 3 13.77 -11.98 -16.13
CA LYS A 3 13.18 -11.89 -15.56
C LYS A 3 12.62 -11.87 -14.97
N LYS A 4 12.41 -12.02 -14.72
CA LYS A 4 11.87 -12.10 -14.02
C LYS A 4 11.29 -11.58 -13.38
N GLN A 5 11.30 -11.28 -13.29
CA GLN A 5 10.59 -10.71 -12.42
C GLN A 5 9.26 -10.99 -12.45
N THR A 6 8.88 -11.57 -11.66
CA THR A 6 7.54 -11.94 -11.56
C THR A 6 6.64 -10.80 -11.21
N TYR A 7 7.10 -9.95 -10.36
CA TYR A 7 6.31 -8.79 -9.97
C TYR A 7 7.14 -7.54 -10.08
N HIS A 8 6.58 -6.54 -10.67
CA HIS A 8 7.21 -5.25 -10.60
C HIS A 8 6.15 -4.20 -10.84
N GLN A 9 6.39 -3.06 -10.28
CA GLN A 9 5.48 -1.95 -10.35
C GLN A 9 5.54 -1.30 -11.73
N PRO A 10 4.40 -0.96 -12.31
CA PRO A 10 4.41 -0.22 -13.59
C PRO A 10 5.25 1.04 -13.46
N LEU A 11 5.95 1.37 -14.52
CA LEU A 11 6.84 2.53 -14.50
C LEU A 11 6.12 3.81 -14.10
N LYS A 12 4.91 3.98 -14.55
CA LYS A 12 4.12 5.16 -14.24
C LYS A 12 3.91 5.31 -12.74
N LEU A 13 3.60 4.22 -12.06
CA LEU A 13 3.45 4.25 -10.61
C LEU A 13 4.77 4.49 -9.91
N ALA A 14 5.84 3.87 -10.40
CA ALA A 14 7.15 4.06 -9.82
C ALA A 14 7.58 5.52 -9.90
N ARG A 15 7.30 6.17 -11.03
CA ARG A 15 7.59 7.58 -11.19
C ARG A 15 6.81 8.43 -10.20
N PHE A 16 5.53 8.10 -10.03
CA PHE A 16 4.72 8.84 -9.09
C PHE A 16 5.29 8.77 -7.68
N TYR A 17 5.68 7.57 -7.23
CA TYR A 17 6.19 7.40 -5.88
C TYR A 17 7.55 8.06 -5.67
N ARG A 18 8.24 8.44 -6.74
CA ARG A 18 9.49 9.19 -6.62
C ARG A 18 9.29 10.69 -6.78
N SER A 19 8.07 11.14 -7.05
CA SER A 19 7.83 12.55 -7.31
C SER A 19 7.88 13.38 -6.03
N ASP A 20 8.18 14.66 -6.19
CA ASP A 20 8.16 15.58 -5.07
C ASP A 20 6.77 15.75 -4.53
N GLU A 21 5.77 15.73 -5.40
CA GLU A 21 4.37 15.87 -4.99
C GLU A 21 3.98 14.76 -4.04
N TRP A 22 4.38 13.53 -4.36
CA TRP A 22 4.06 12.41 -3.48
C TRP A 22 4.80 12.53 -2.15
N HIS A 23 6.10 12.89 -2.20
CA HIS A 23 6.88 13.02 -0.99
C HIS A 23 6.28 14.06 -0.05
N LEU A 24 5.81 15.16 -0.62
CA LEU A 24 5.17 16.19 0.19
C LEU A 24 3.85 15.71 0.77
N ALA A 25 3.01 15.10 -0.04
CA ALA A 25 1.71 14.60 0.44
C ALA A 25 1.89 13.59 1.55
N ARG A 26 2.88 12.71 1.40
CA ARG A 26 3.21 11.72 2.40
C ARG A 26 3.66 12.37 3.71
N ALA A 27 4.56 13.35 3.60
CA ALA A 27 5.07 14.02 4.78
C ALA A 27 3.96 14.76 5.53
N ILE A 28 3.04 15.37 4.80
CA ILE A 28 1.91 16.06 5.40
C ILE A 28 1.03 15.08 6.16
N LYS A 29 0.76 13.91 5.58
CA LYS A 29 -0.07 12.93 6.25
C LYS A 29 0.59 12.44 7.53
N ILE A 30 1.88 12.16 7.48
CA ILE A 30 2.59 11.69 8.66
C ILE A 30 2.55 12.74 9.76
N ALA A 31 2.80 14.00 9.41
CA ALA A 31 2.79 15.09 10.39
C ALA A 31 1.39 15.28 10.98
N ASN A 32 0.35 15.24 10.15
CA ASN A 32 -1.00 15.45 10.62
C ASN A 32 -1.49 14.34 11.55
N ARG A 33 -0.87 13.17 11.47
CA ARG A 33 -1.22 12.06 12.33
C ARG A 33 -0.21 11.85 13.45
N ASN A 34 0.72 12.77 13.60
CA ASN A 34 1.75 12.72 14.64
C ASN A 34 2.59 11.45 14.56
N GLY A 35 2.75 10.91 13.37
CA GLY A 35 3.55 9.70 13.17
C GLY A 35 2.93 8.45 13.75
N LEU A 36 1.62 8.45 14.00
CA LEU A 36 0.95 7.31 14.63
C LEU A 36 -0.04 6.65 13.67
N CYS A 37 -0.04 5.33 13.72
CA CYS A 37 -0.96 4.53 12.91
C CYS A 37 -2.40 4.88 13.20
N GLU A 38 -3.18 5.08 12.15
CA GLU A 38 -4.59 5.44 12.32
C GLU A 38 -5.43 4.29 12.83
N LYS A 39 -4.93 3.07 12.75
CA LYS A 39 -5.70 1.92 13.19
C LYS A 39 -5.33 1.43 14.59
N CYS A 40 -4.04 1.40 14.90
CA CYS A 40 -3.62 0.83 16.18
C CYS A 40 -2.88 1.80 17.10
N GLY A 41 -2.54 2.99 16.61
CA GLY A 41 -1.87 3.99 17.45
C GLY A 41 -0.38 3.80 17.64
N GLN A 42 0.22 2.79 17.03
CA GLN A 42 1.66 2.59 17.14
C GLN A 42 2.41 3.50 16.18
N PRO A 43 3.70 3.71 16.38
CA PRO A 43 4.48 4.51 15.42
C PRO A 43 4.34 3.97 14.01
N ALA A 44 4.21 4.87 13.05
CA ALA A 44 3.92 4.47 11.69
C ALA A 44 4.57 5.41 10.70
N ASN A 45 4.90 4.87 9.52
CA ASN A 45 5.45 5.68 8.46
C ASN A 45 5.03 5.20 7.07
N GLU A 46 4.02 4.34 6.99
CA GLU A 46 3.55 3.86 5.69
C GLU A 46 2.24 4.53 5.36
N VAL A 47 2.21 5.22 4.23
CA VAL A 47 1.01 5.95 3.81
C VAL A 47 0.32 5.14 2.72
N HIS A 48 -0.90 4.76 3.01
CA HIS A 48 -1.71 3.86 2.20
C HIS A 48 -2.78 4.65 1.47
N HIS A 49 -3.02 4.32 0.21
CA HIS A 49 -4.13 4.91 -0.54
C HIS A 49 -5.37 4.05 -0.30
N LYS A 50 -6.43 4.67 0.20
CA LYS A 50 -7.68 3.93 0.43
C LYS A 50 -8.26 3.44 -0.90
N ILE A 51 -8.29 4.31 -1.89
CA ILE A 51 -8.57 3.90 -3.25
C ILE A 51 -7.21 3.63 -3.88
N HIS A 52 -6.94 2.37 -4.20
CA HIS A 52 -5.63 1.97 -4.67
C HIS A 52 -5.25 2.67 -5.97
N LEU A 53 -3.97 2.99 -6.10
CA LEU A 53 -3.49 3.62 -7.33
C LEU A 53 -3.38 2.60 -8.44
N THR A 54 -3.76 3.05 -9.62
CA THR A 54 -3.63 2.27 -10.85
C THR A 54 -3.02 3.18 -11.90
N ILE A 55 -2.66 2.62 -13.04
CA ILE A 55 -2.16 3.47 -14.11
C ILE A 55 -3.25 4.38 -14.67
N GLN A 56 -4.51 4.06 -14.44
CA GLN A 56 -5.60 4.91 -14.89
C GLN A 56 -5.84 6.09 -13.96
N ASN A 57 -5.60 5.95 -12.65
CA ASN A 57 -5.95 7.02 -11.72
C ASN A 57 -4.75 7.72 -11.07
N VAL A 58 -3.53 7.26 -11.33
CA VAL A 58 -2.36 7.85 -10.69
C VAL A 58 -2.13 9.31 -11.07
N ASP A 59 -2.63 9.71 -12.23
CA ASP A 59 -2.51 11.10 -12.68
C ASP A 59 -3.62 11.99 -12.13
N ASP A 60 -4.57 11.42 -11.43
CA ASP A 60 -5.67 12.19 -10.85
C ASP A 60 -5.30 12.61 -9.43
N PRO A 61 -4.96 13.89 -9.21
CA PRO A 61 -4.55 14.31 -7.87
C PRO A 61 -5.64 14.18 -6.82
N SER A 62 -6.90 14.15 -7.22
CA SER A 62 -7.97 13.95 -6.26
C SER A 62 -7.98 12.53 -5.70
N ILE A 63 -7.25 11.62 -6.32
CA ILE A 63 -7.08 10.26 -5.83
C ILE A 63 -5.66 10.07 -5.31
N ALA A 64 -4.68 10.44 -6.12
CA ALA A 64 -3.28 10.13 -5.81
C ALA A 64 -2.70 10.99 -4.70
N LEU A 65 -3.13 12.25 -4.59
CA LEU A 65 -2.55 13.21 -3.66
C LEU A 65 -3.54 13.76 -2.63
N ASN A 66 -4.75 13.28 -2.64
CA ASN A 66 -5.79 13.79 -1.76
C ASN A 66 -5.60 13.22 -0.35
N GLN A 67 -5.41 14.10 0.62
CA GLN A 67 -5.20 13.67 2.01
C GLN A 67 -6.32 12.78 2.52
N SER A 68 -7.55 13.01 2.10
CA SER A 68 -8.65 12.16 2.59
C SER A 68 -8.62 10.77 2.00
N ASN A 69 -7.84 10.54 0.94
CA ASN A 69 -7.64 9.21 0.38
C ASN A 69 -6.38 8.53 0.93
N LEU A 70 -5.67 9.21 1.82
CA LEU A 70 -4.44 8.67 2.39
C LEU A 70 -4.66 8.29 3.84
N MET A 71 -3.99 7.24 4.27
CA MET A 71 -4.09 6.75 5.63
C MET A 71 -2.71 6.34 6.11
N LEU A 72 -2.32 6.80 7.30
CA LEU A 72 -1.03 6.44 7.87
C LEU A 72 -1.17 5.14 8.65
N LEU A 73 -0.37 4.15 8.31
CA LEU A 73 -0.44 2.83 8.92
C LEU A 73 0.94 2.34 9.32
N CYS A 74 0.98 1.57 10.40
CA CYS A 74 2.20 0.84 10.71
C CYS A 74 2.29 -0.36 9.76
N THR A 75 3.46 -1.01 9.75
CA THR A 75 3.68 -2.12 8.82
C THR A 75 2.64 -3.22 9.01
N ASP A 76 2.32 -3.56 10.26
CA ASP A 76 1.35 -4.63 10.50
C ASP A 76 -0.04 -4.28 9.98
N CYS A 77 -0.50 -3.08 10.28
CA CYS A 77 -1.83 -2.68 9.82
C CYS A 77 -1.89 -2.52 8.31
N HIS A 78 -0.80 -2.02 7.72
CA HIS A 78 -0.72 -1.90 6.27
C HIS A 78 -0.81 -3.28 5.61
N ASN A 79 -0.10 -4.25 6.16
CA ASN A 79 -0.15 -5.60 5.64
C ASN A 79 -1.55 -6.20 5.79
N LYS A 80 -2.22 -5.90 6.87
CA LYS A 80 -3.59 -6.39 7.06
C LYS A 80 -4.55 -5.79 6.04
N GLU A 81 -4.37 -4.52 5.69
CA GLU A 81 -5.21 -3.93 4.66
C GLU A 81 -5.00 -4.60 3.31
N HIS A 82 -3.75 -4.89 2.98
CA HIS A 82 -3.47 -5.60 1.73
C HIS A 82 -4.03 -7.01 1.76
N HIS A 83 -3.93 -7.68 2.91
CA HIS A 83 -4.47 -9.01 3.04
C HIS A 83 -5.99 -9.01 2.91
N ARG A 84 -6.63 -7.96 3.38
CA ARG A 84 -8.05 -7.87 3.26
C ARG A 84 -8.50 -7.88 1.82
N PHE A 85 -7.80 -7.18 0.95
CA PHE A 85 -8.13 -7.19 -0.46
C PHE A 85 -7.77 -8.51 -1.10
N GLY A 86 -6.62 -9.05 -0.72
CA GLY A 86 -6.20 -10.33 -1.27
C GLY A 86 -7.06 -11.48 -0.80
N ARG A 87 -7.62 -11.33 0.38
CA ARG A 87 -8.40 -12.39 0.95
C ARG A 87 -9.64 -12.74 0.19
N ARG A 88 -10.18 -11.79 -0.51
CA ARG A 88 -11.30 -12.07 -1.33
C ARG A 88 -10.99 -13.16 -2.30
N ASP A 89 -9.75 -13.21 -2.75
CA ASP A 89 -9.31 -14.21 -3.70
C ASP A 89 -8.66 -15.39 -3.02
N GLY A 90 -8.50 -15.35 -1.70
CA GLY A 90 -7.86 -16.42 -0.98
C GLY A 90 -6.36 -16.45 -1.09
N TYR A 91 -5.74 -15.35 -1.53
CA TYR A 91 -4.29 -15.32 -1.72
C TYR A 91 -3.63 -14.29 -0.83
N TYR A 92 -2.39 -14.52 -0.52
CA TYR A 92 -1.58 -13.56 0.24
C TYR A 92 -0.12 -13.78 -0.11
N PHE A 93 0.74 -12.84 0.27
CA PHE A 93 2.17 -12.98 0.06
C PHE A 93 2.83 -13.32 1.38
N ASP A 94 3.75 -14.28 1.35
CA ASP A 94 4.47 -14.63 2.54
C ASP A 94 5.68 -13.69 2.73
N ALA A 95 6.51 -14.00 3.71
CA ALA A 95 7.64 -13.14 4.05
C ALA A 95 8.64 -13.00 2.91
N GLU A 96 8.73 -14.01 2.05
CA GLU A 96 9.63 -13.96 0.91
C GLU A 96 9.00 -13.36 -0.34
N GLY A 97 7.74 -12.96 -0.25
CA GLY A 97 7.07 -12.38 -1.40
C GLY A 97 6.39 -13.39 -2.31
N ASN A 98 6.33 -14.65 -1.90
CA ASN A 98 5.67 -15.66 -2.70
C ASN A 98 4.17 -15.62 -2.50
N LEU A 99 3.44 -15.84 -3.59
CA LEU A 99 1.99 -15.88 -3.52
C LEU A 99 1.54 -17.21 -2.97
N LYS A 100 0.72 -17.19 -1.94
CA LYS A 100 0.19 -18.37 -1.29
C LYS A 100 -1.31 -18.37 -1.33
N HIS A 101 -1.90 -19.53 -1.29
CA HIS A 101 -3.35 -19.64 -1.24
C HIS A 101 -3.79 -19.86 0.19
N LYS A 102 -4.59 -18.92 0.68
CA LYS A 102 -4.92 -18.91 2.07
C LYS A 102 -5.81 -20.03 2.56
N SER A 103 -6.66 -20.51 1.72
CA SER A 103 -7.67 -21.45 2.15
C SER A 103 -7.13 -22.74 2.69
N ARG A 104 -5.88 -23.06 2.36
CA ARG A 104 -5.39 -24.25 2.87
C ARG A 104 -4.88 -24.17 4.22
N GLN A 105 -4.83 -23.01 4.69
CA GLN A 105 -4.38 -22.87 5.99
C GLN A 105 -5.34 -23.25 6.99
N LYS A 106 -6.38 -23.52 6.73
CA LYS A 106 -7.29 -23.64 7.65
C LYS A 106 -7.56 -24.82 8.05
N PHE A 107 -7.39 -25.13 7.95
CA PHE A 107 -7.59 -25.91 8.26
C PHE A 107 -7.47 -26.36 8.99
N ARG A 108 -7.33 -26.34 9.00
CA ARG A 108 -7.26 -26.67 9.64
C ARG A 108 -7.43 -26.78 10.16
#